data_d9ca2dd8636ff7925aa1d08bdb140d48
#
_entry.id   d9ca2dd8636ff7925aa1d08bdb140d48
#
_cell.length_a   1.000
_cell.length_b   1.000
_cell.length_c   1.000
_cell.angle_alpha   90.00
_cell.angle_beta   90.00
_cell.angle_gamma   90.00
#
_symmetry.space_group_name_H-M   'P 1'
#
loop_
_entity.id
_entity.type
_entity.pdbx_description
1 polymer ?
#
loop_
_entity_poly.entity_id
_entity_poly.type
_entity_poly.pdbx_seq_one_letter_code
_entity_poly.pdbx_strand_id
1 'polypeptide(L)'
;MNVVEIRFSSLDNDDMARGVFATKDFKKGELLHQAPVIPYPNEEHEHIEKTMLSDYAFEYGENHSAFVLGYGMMFNHSYEPNAEYRINFEQHTFDFYAYRDIKKDEQIFINYNGDVDIEDPLWFDQEEE
;
A
#
# COMPACT_ATOMS: atom_id res chain seq x y z
N MET A 1 14.71 10.51 -9.74
CA MET A 1 14.86 10.91 -8.33
C MET A 1 13.67 10.40 -7.55
N ASN A 2 13.92 9.69 -6.44
CA ASN A 2 12.83 9.18 -5.61
C ASN A 2 12.24 10.31 -4.78
N VAL A 3 10.93 10.47 -4.86
CA VAL A 3 10.20 11.49 -4.09
C VAL A 3 9.63 10.94 -2.80
N VAL A 4 9.75 9.63 -2.59
CA VAL A 4 9.38 8.94 -1.36
C VAL A 4 10.53 8.01 -0.97
N GLU A 5 10.60 7.66 0.31
CA GLU A 5 11.63 6.74 0.79
C GLU A 5 11.11 5.84 1.91
N ILE A 6 11.77 4.71 2.08
CA ILE A 6 11.44 3.78 3.15
C ILE A 6 12.24 4.16 4.40
N ARG A 7 11.56 4.28 5.53
CA ARG A 7 12.18 4.53 6.84
C ARG A 7 11.59 3.57 7.86
N PHE A 8 12.33 3.32 8.92
CA PHE A 8 11.77 2.61 10.07
C PHE A 8 10.67 3.45 10.70
N SER A 9 9.56 2.79 11.03
CA SER A 9 8.41 3.42 11.65
C SER A 9 8.42 3.09 13.15
N SER A 10 8.20 4.10 13.99
CA SER A 10 8.16 3.92 15.44
C SER A 10 6.74 3.68 15.96
N LEU A 11 5.77 3.50 15.06
CA LEU A 11 4.37 3.37 15.46
C LEU A 11 4.06 2.08 16.21
N ASP A 12 4.81 1.03 15.94
CA ASP A 12 4.69 -0.25 16.62
C ASP A 12 6.02 -0.53 17.32
N ASN A 13 5.98 -1.27 18.40
CA ASN A 13 7.18 -1.69 19.11
C ASN A 13 7.95 -2.80 18.36
N ASP A 14 7.81 -2.83 17.06
CA ASP A 14 8.49 -3.76 16.18
C ASP A 14 9.66 -3.05 15.52
N ASP A 15 10.88 -3.45 15.89
CA ASP A 15 12.11 -2.88 15.35
C ASP A 15 12.25 -3.06 13.85
N MET A 16 11.47 -3.95 13.25
CA MET A 16 11.48 -4.22 11.81
C MET A 16 10.39 -3.47 11.06
N ALA A 17 9.50 -2.77 11.78
CA ALA A 17 8.42 -2.02 11.15
C ALA A 17 8.98 -0.87 10.30
N ARG A 18 8.55 -0.81 9.04
CA ARG A 18 8.96 0.23 8.10
C ARG A 18 7.74 0.80 7.41
N GLY A 19 7.88 2.01 6.90
CA GLY A 19 6.85 2.66 6.12
C GLY A 19 7.45 3.52 5.02
N VAL A 20 6.60 4.15 4.25
CA VAL A 20 6.99 5.05 3.17
C VAL A 20 6.77 6.49 3.63
N PHE A 21 7.77 7.33 3.45
CA PHE A 21 7.76 8.72 3.90
C PHE A 21 8.00 9.66 2.73
N ALA A 22 7.37 10.83 2.80
CA ALA A 22 7.55 11.88 1.79
C ALA A 22 8.93 12.53 1.95
N THR A 23 9.63 12.73 0.83
CA THR A 23 10.92 13.43 0.83
C THR A 23 10.76 14.91 0.46
N LYS A 24 9.55 15.32 0.11
CA LYS A 24 9.19 16.71 -0.21
C LYS A 24 7.72 16.92 0.12
N ASP A 25 7.26 18.16 0.00
CA ASP A 25 5.84 18.47 0.13
C ASP A 25 5.10 18.02 -1.14
N PHE A 26 3.92 17.41 -0.95
CA PHE A 26 3.01 17.05 -2.05
C PHE A 26 1.68 17.76 -1.85
N LYS A 27 1.08 18.13 -2.97
CA LYS A 27 -0.28 18.66 -2.96
C LYS A 27 -1.26 17.56 -3.31
N LYS A 28 -2.46 17.68 -2.79
CA LYS A 28 -3.57 16.78 -3.14
C LYS A 28 -3.63 16.56 -4.64
N GLY A 29 -3.69 15.30 -5.05
CA GLY A 29 -3.75 14.90 -6.46
C GLY A 29 -2.41 14.63 -7.13
N GLU A 30 -1.29 14.97 -6.49
CA GLU A 30 0.01 14.66 -7.07
C GLU A 30 0.32 13.17 -7.03
N LEU A 31 0.98 12.69 -8.09
CA LEU A 31 1.47 11.32 -8.16
C LEU A 31 2.65 11.15 -7.21
N LEU A 32 2.55 10.17 -6.31
CA LEU A 32 3.60 9.85 -5.35
C LEU A 32 4.54 8.78 -5.87
N HIS A 33 3.98 7.76 -6.49
CA HIS A 33 4.73 6.57 -6.90
C HIS A 33 3.90 5.77 -7.88
N GLN A 34 4.56 5.26 -8.91
CA GLN A 34 3.94 4.34 -9.85
C GLN A 34 4.67 3.01 -9.73
N ALA A 35 3.97 2.00 -9.25
CA ALA A 35 4.56 0.72 -8.91
C ALA A 35 4.17 -0.34 -9.94
N PRO A 36 5.14 -1.00 -10.60
CA PRO A 36 4.81 -2.12 -11.46
C PRO A 36 4.30 -3.29 -10.62
N VAL A 37 3.45 -4.13 -11.20
CA VAL A 37 2.88 -5.27 -10.51
C VAL A 37 3.25 -6.57 -11.19
N ILE A 38 3.27 -7.64 -10.39
CA ILE A 38 3.35 -9.01 -10.87
C ILE A 38 2.01 -9.66 -10.54
N PRO A 39 1.10 -9.78 -11.53
CA PRO A 39 -0.17 -10.45 -11.27
C PRO A 39 -0.01 -11.97 -11.27
N TYR A 40 -0.84 -12.63 -10.48
CA TYR A 40 -0.93 -14.10 -10.51
C TYR A 40 -2.40 -14.51 -10.43
N PRO A 41 -2.77 -15.68 -11.02
CA PRO A 41 -4.17 -16.12 -10.97
C PRO A 41 -4.58 -16.52 -9.55
N ASN A 42 -5.82 -16.21 -9.17
CA ASN A 42 -6.33 -16.49 -7.83
C ASN A 42 -6.32 -17.98 -7.48
N GLU A 43 -6.33 -18.86 -8.48
CA GLU A 43 -6.22 -20.30 -8.22
C GLU A 43 -4.88 -20.71 -7.58
N GLU A 44 -3.85 -19.87 -7.70
CA GLU A 44 -2.56 -20.09 -7.08
C GLU A 44 -2.49 -19.52 -5.66
N HIS A 45 -3.50 -18.74 -5.26
CA HIS A 45 -3.49 -18.05 -3.97
C HIS A 45 -3.43 -19.01 -2.79
N GLU A 46 -3.96 -20.22 -2.92
CA GLU A 46 -3.91 -21.23 -1.85
C GLU A 46 -2.46 -21.55 -1.42
N HIS A 47 -1.51 -21.43 -2.35
CA HIS A 47 -0.11 -21.63 -2.03
C HIS A 47 0.50 -20.42 -1.34
N ILE A 48 0.05 -19.23 -1.74
CA ILE A 48 0.51 -17.96 -1.15
C ILE A 48 0.00 -17.81 0.27
N GLU A 49 -1.23 -18.26 0.55
CA GLU A 49 -1.83 -18.20 1.88
C GLU A 49 -1.03 -18.93 2.96
N LYS A 50 -0.23 -19.88 2.55
CA LYS A 50 0.64 -20.65 3.46
C LYS A 50 1.93 -19.91 3.79
N THR A 51 2.10 -18.71 3.27
CA THR A 51 3.30 -17.89 3.45
C THR A 51 2.91 -16.51 3.96
N MET A 52 3.88 -15.79 4.52
CA MET A 52 3.64 -14.42 4.96
C MET A 52 3.36 -13.47 3.78
N LEU A 53 3.65 -13.89 2.56
CA LEU A 53 3.42 -13.07 1.37
C LEU A 53 1.94 -12.77 1.12
N SER A 54 1.04 -13.58 1.66
CA SER A 54 -0.40 -13.32 1.52
C SER A 54 -0.81 -11.98 2.15
N ASP A 55 -0.08 -11.53 3.17
CA ASP A 55 -0.35 -10.25 3.83
C ASP A 55 -0.03 -9.06 2.95
N TYR A 56 0.72 -9.26 1.88
CA TYR A 56 1.17 -8.21 0.97
C TYR A 56 0.46 -8.24 -0.39
N ALA A 57 -0.36 -9.26 -0.65
CA ALA A 57 -1.03 -9.39 -1.95
C ALA A 57 -2.23 -8.44 -2.04
N PHE A 58 -2.44 -7.87 -3.22
CA PHE A 58 -3.57 -6.99 -3.52
C PHE A 58 -4.49 -7.65 -4.52
N GLU A 59 -5.77 -7.31 -4.48
CA GLU A 59 -6.70 -7.69 -5.54
C GLU A 59 -6.31 -7.01 -6.85
N TYR A 60 -6.39 -7.76 -7.95
CA TYR A 60 -6.06 -7.25 -9.27
C TYR A 60 -7.10 -7.73 -10.29
N GLY A 61 -8.26 -7.08 -10.29
CA GLY A 61 -9.39 -7.49 -11.10
C GLY A 61 -10.11 -8.71 -10.52
N GLU A 62 -10.94 -9.35 -11.33
CA GLU A 62 -11.84 -10.41 -10.85
C GLU A 62 -11.14 -11.74 -10.56
N ASN A 63 -10.13 -12.09 -11.35
CA ASN A 63 -9.55 -13.44 -11.32
C ASN A 63 -8.08 -13.47 -10.92
N HIS A 64 -7.51 -12.33 -10.55
CA HIS A 64 -6.09 -12.20 -10.25
C HIS A 64 -5.87 -11.46 -8.95
N SER A 65 -4.75 -11.77 -8.33
CA SER A 65 -4.14 -10.96 -7.28
C SER A 65 -2.78 -10.50 -7.79
N ALA A 66 -2.15 -9.57 -7.11
CA ALA A 66 -0.87 -9.05 -7.56
C ALA A 66 0.05 -8.71 -6.40
N PHE A 67 1.35 -8.87 -6.65
CA PHE A 67 2.38 -8.27 -5.81
C PHE A 67 2.76 -6.93 -6.44
N VAL A 68 2.77 -5.89 -5.63
CA VAL A 68 3.04 -4.52 -6.06
C VAL A 68 4.48 -4.19 -5.71
N LEU A 69 5.29 -3.99 -6.73
CA LEU A 69 6.73 -3.81 -6.57
C LEU A 69 7.10 -2.37 -6.19
N GLY A 70 8.38 -2.06 -6.23
CA GLY A 70 8.85 -0.76 -5.79
C GLY A 70 8.53 -0.54 -4.33
N TYR A 71 7.88 0.57 -4.02
CA TYR A 71 7.44 0.87 -2.66
C TYR A 71 6.00 0.46 -2.40
N GLY A 72 5.32 -0.13 -3.40
CA GLY A 72 3.88 -0.37 -3.33
C GLY A 72 3.41 -1.23 -2.16
N MET A 73 4.19 -2.22 -1.77
CA MET A 73 3.86 -3.12 -0.66
C MET A 73 4.40 -2.62 0.69
N MET A 74 5.02 -1.46 0.72
CA MET A 74 5.63 -0.90 1.93
C MET A 74 4.81 0.21 2.58
N PHE A 75 3.73 0.67 1.93
CA PHE A 75 2.83 1.65 2.53
C PHE A 75 2.06 1.02 3.68
N ASN A 76 2.03 1.68 4.81
CA ASN A 76 1.26 1.23 5.95
C ASN A 76 -0.21 1.64 5.83
N HIS A 77 -1.06 0.94 6.58
CA HIS A 77 -2.50 1.15 6.56
C HIS A 77 -2.95 2.24 7.53
N SER A 78 -3.94 3.02 7.12
CA SER A 78 -4.71 3.88 8.02
C SER A 78 -6.14 3.98 7.50
N TYR A 79 -7.12 4.06 8.40
CA TYR A 79 -8.50 4.37 8.06
C TYR A 79 -8.68 5.88 7.79
N GLU A 80 -7.65 6.69 8.09
CA GLU A 80 -7.56 8.09 7.73
C GLU A 80 -6.34 8.33 6.84
N PRO A 81 -6.34 7.74 5.62
CA PRO A 81 -5.15 7.77 4.78
C PRO A 81 -4.89 9.16 4.21
N ASN A 82 -3.62 9.44 3.91
CA ASN A 82 -3.24 10.65 3.18
C ASN A 82 -2.91 10.35 1.71
N ALA A 83 -3.02 9.09 1.31
CA ALA A 83 -2.79 8.67 -0.07
C ALA A 83 -3.84 7.65 -0.50
N GLU A 84 -4.02 7.53 -1.80
CA GLU A 84 -4.87 6.51 -2.40
C GLU A 84 -4.14 5.88 -3.58
N TYR A 85 -4.57 4.70 -3.99
CA TYR A 85 -4.03 4.09 -5.21
C TYR A 85 -5.14 3.79 -6.19
N ARG A 86 -4.76 3.78 -7.47
CA ARG A 86 -5.64 3.39 -8.57
C ARG A 86 -4.90 2.34 -9.39
N ILE A 87 -5.64 1.31 -9.79
CA ILE A 87 -5.08 0.24 -10.60
C ILE A 87 -5.09 0.68 -12.06
N ASN A 88 -3.91 0.68 -12.67
CA ASN A 88 -3.76 0.98 -14.09
C ASN A 88 -3.53 -0.33 -14.83
N PHE A 89 -4.61 -0.93 -15.34
CA PHE A 89 -4.54 -2.23 -16.03
C PHE A 89 -3.79 -2.15 -17.35
N GLU A 90 -3.81 -1.00 -18.01
CA GLU A 90 -3.08 -0.82 -19.28
C GLU A 90 -1.57 -0.90 -19.09
N GLN A 91 -1.07 -0.29 -18.03
CA GLN A 91 0.37 -0.21 -17.76
C GLN A 91 0.83 -1.31 -16.81
N HIS A 92 -0.08 -2.07 -16.23
CA HIS A 92 0.20 -3.04 -15.16
C HIS A 92 0.92 -2.39 -14.00
N THR A 93 0.32 -1.29 -13.50
CA THR A 93 0.87 -0.56 -12.35
C THR A 93 -0.23 -0.23 -11.34
N PHE A 94 0.19 -0.01 -10.09
CA PHE A 94 -0.60 0.70 -9.11
C PHE A 94 -0.04 2.12 -9.02
N ASP A 95 -0.92 3.09 -9.23
CA ASP A 95 -0.54 4.50 -9.23
C ASP A 95 -1.00 5.14 -7.92
N PHE A 96 -0.05 5.56 -7.08
CA PHE A 96 -0.31 6.13 -5.77
C PHE A 96 -0.33 7.64 -5.86
N TYR A 97 -1.41 8.25 -5.37
CA TYR A 97 -1.64 9.70 -5.40
C TYR A 97 -1.84 10.25 -4.00
N ALA A 98 -1.45 11.50 -3.80
CA ALA A 98 -1.79 12.21 -2.57
C ALA A 98 -3.31 12.43 -2.51
N TYR A 99 -3.95 11.94 -1.45
CA TYR A 99 -5.38 12.14 -1.22
C TYR A 99 -5.65 13.50 -0.58
N ARG A 100 -4.66 14.04 0.09
CA ARG A 100 -4.63 15.39 0.68
C ARG A 100 -3.20 15.91 0.61
N ASP A 101 -2.98 17.15 1.03
CA ASP A 101 -1.61 17.68 1.08
C ASP A 101 -0.77 16.88 2.07
N ILE A 102 0.44 16.54 1.66
CA ILE A 102 1.40 15.77 2.46
C ILE A 102 2.65 16.62 2.60
N LYS A 103 3.17 16.73 3.81
CA LYS A 103 4.39 17.50 4.05
C LYS A 103 5.61 16.59 4.05
N LYS A 104 6.75 17.19 3.71
CA LYS A 104 8.04 16.52 3.81
C LYS A 104 8.17 15.84 5.18
N ASP A 105 8.68 14.63 5.17
CA ASP A 105 8.91 13.78 6.36
C ASP A 105 7.64 13.18 6.97
N GLU A 106 6.45 13.47 6.45
CA GLU A 106 5.25 12.76 6.87
C GLU A 106 5.27 11.31 6.35
N GLN A 107 4.80 10.39 7.16
CA GLN A 107 4.56 9.03 6.70
C GLN A 107 3.34 9.01 5.79
N ILE A 108 3.42 8.21 4.73
CA ILE A 108 2.35 8.05 3.75
C ILE A 108 1.60 6.77 4.08
N PHE A 109 0.27 6.90 4.24
CA PHE A 109 -0.62 5.79 4.56
C PHE A 109 -1.66 5.62 3.45
N ILE A 110 -1.99 4.36 3.18
CA ILE A 110 -3.11 4.01 2.31
C ILE A 110 -4.13 3.21 3.12
N ASN A 111 -5.34 3.05 2.60
CA ASN A 111 -6.32 2.14 3.18
C ASN A 111 -6.19 0.80 2.46
N TYR A 112 -5.84 -0.27 3.19
CA TYR A 112 -5.64 -1.61 2.62
C TYR A 112 -6.91 -2.21 2.04
N ASN A 113 -8.08 -1.65 2.37
CA ASN A 113 -9.36 -2.06 1.78
C ASN A 113 -9.52 -1.56 0.33
N GLY A 114 -8.56 -0.76 -0.16
CA GLY A 114 -8.52 -0.32 -1.54
C GLY A 114 -9.27 0.97 -1.82
N ASP A 115 -10.01 1.49 -0.85
CA ASP A 115 -10.73 2.75 -0.97
C ASP A 115 -10.57 3.52 0.33
N VAL A 116 -10.39 4.84 0.24
CA VAL A 116 -10.12 5.71 1.39
C VAL A 116 -11.25 5.72 2.42
N ASP A 117 -12.48 5.41 2.01
CA ASP A 117 -13.66 5.47 2.86
C ASP A 117 -14.06 4.14 3.51
N ILE A 118 -13.39 3.04 3.18
CA ILE A 118 -13.74 1.73 3.73
C ILE A 118 -13.15 1.56 5.12
N GLU A 119 -14.00 1.19 6.09
CA GLU A 119 -13.60 1.00 7.49
C GLU A 119 -13.65 -0.46 7.92
N ASP A 120 -13.72 -1.40 6.97
CA ASP A 120 -13.78 -2.83 7.28
C ASP A 120 -12.53 -3.28 8.05
N PRO A 121 -12.70 -4.11 9.12
CA PRO A 121 -11.57 -4.60 9.87
C PRO A 121 -10.62 -5.43 8.99
N LEU A 122 -9.34 -5.26 9.21
CA LEU A 122 -8.29 -6.03 8.55
C LEU A 122 -7.88 -7.20 9.43
N TRP A 123 -7.07 -8.12 8.90
CA TRP A 123 -6.66 -9.31 9.62
C TRP A 123 -5.99 -9.00 10.97
N PHE A 124 -5.19 -7.93 11.02
CA PHE A 124 -4.48 -7.58 12.26
C PHE A 124 -5.40 -6.95 13.31
N ASP A 125 -6.52 -6.33 12.89
CA ASP A 125 -7.52 -5.82 13.82
C ASP A 125 -8.27 -6.97 14.52
N GLN A 126 -8.47 -8.06 13.80
CA GLN A 126 -9.19 -9.22 14.31
C GLN A 126 -8.38 -10.02 15.32
N GLU A 127 -7.08 -9.88 15.33
CA GLU A 127 -6.18 -10.57 16.27
C GLU A 127 -6.18 -9.95 17.67
N GLU A 128 -6.73 -8.77 17.82
CA GLU A 128 -6.75 -8.03 19.08
C GLU A 128 -7.90 -8.42 20.01
N GLU A 129 -8.76 -9.35 19.61
CA GLU A 129 -9.87 -9.79 20.47
C GLU A 129 -9.44 -10.80 21.54
#